data_03757741a503860cdac0deba8dd8daaa
#
_entry.id   03757741a503860cdac0deba8dd8daaa
#
_cell.length_a   1.000
_cell.length_b   1.000
_cell.length_c   1.000
_cell.angle_alpha   90.00
_cell.angle_beta   90.00
_cell.angle_gamma   90.00
#
_symmetry.space_group_name_H-M   'P 1'
#
loop_
_entity.id
_entity.type
_entity.pdbx_description
1 polymer ?
#
loop_
_entity_poly.entity_id
_entity_poly.type
_entity_poly.pdbx_seq_one_letter_code
_entity_poly.pdbx_strand_id
1 'polypeptide(L)'
;GLYYRPTGLSGVKPGMPAFEQEVFGPVAAITAFATDDEAVRLANQTEYGLSAAVISRSVSRAMAIGNRLNTGLVHINDQTIHSDAYIPYGGRGASGNGGRVGGPANWEEFTQWQWVTVRDTPPSYPF
;
A
#
# COMPACT_ATOMS: atom_id res chain seq x y z
N GLY A 1 28.33 7.18 18.11
CA GLY A 1 27.85 8.40 17.47
C GLY A 1 26.33 8.38 17.28
N LEU A 2 25.73 9.51 16.94
CA LEU A 2 24.29 9.66 16.75
C LEU A 2 23.85 9.33 15.31
N TYR A 3 24.79 8.98 14.44
CA TYR A 3 24.53 8.73 13.01
C TYR A 3 24.86 7.30 12.64
N TYR A 4 23.99 6.70 11.81
CA TYR A 4 24.21 5.40 11.19
C TYR A 4 24.56 5.59 9.70
N ARG A 5 25.54 4.85 9.20
CA ARG A 5 25.93 4.94 7.78
C ARG A 5 24.88 4.30 6.88
N PRO A 6 24.56 4.89 5.71
CA PRO A 6 23.77 4.21 4.71
C PRO A 6 24.33 2.82 4.40
N THR A 7 23.48 1.81 4.51
CA THR A 7 23.89 0.39 4.45
C THR A 7 23.03 -0.38 3.48
N GLY A 8 23.64 -1.10 2.55
CA GLY A 8 22.96 -2.08 1.68
C GLY A 8 23.21 -3.50 2.20
N LEU A 9 22.14 -4.25 2.43
CA LEU A 9 22.18 -5.68 2.76
C LEU A 9 21.83 -6.50 1.52
N SER A 10 22.81 -7.12 0.89
CA SER A 10 22.60 -8.00 -0.28
C SER A 10 22.34 -9.43 0.14
N GLY A 11 21.65 -10.20 -0.74
CA GLY A 11 21.35 -11.60 -0.51
C GLY A 11 20.29 -11.84 0.58
N VAL A 12 19.48 -10.85 0.89
CA VAL A 12 18.36 -10.99 1.81
C VAL A 12 17.33 -11.95 1.21
N LYS A 13 16.77 -12.83 2.06
CA LYS A 13 15.81 -13.87 1.65
C LYS A 13 14.66 -13.96 2.64
N PRO A 14 13.49 -14.49 2.23
CA PRO A 14 12.41 -14.83 3.15
C PRO A 14 12.91 -15.64 4.35
N GLY A 15 12.36 -15.35 5.54
CA GLY A 15 12.78 -15.93 6.80
C GLY A 15 13.93 -15.17 7.50
N MET A 16 14.54 -14.20 6.86
CA MET A 16 15.52 -13.32 7.51
C MET A 16 14.83 -12.10 8.15
N PRO A 17 15.25 -11.64 9.33
CA PRO A 17 14.66 -10.46 9.97
C PRO A 17 14.63 -9.21 9.07
N ALA A 18 15.66 -8.97 8.27
CA ALA A 18 15.71 -7.85 7.33
C ALA A 18 14.75 -7.99 6.12
N PHE A 19 14.16 -9.18 5.90
CA PHE A 19 13.11 -9.40 4.92
C PHE A 19 11.71 -9.25 5.55
N GLU A 20 11.52 -9.83 6.74
CA GLU A 20 10.22 -9.96 7.39
C GLU A 20 9.82 -8.70 8.18
N GLN A 21 10.80 -7.93 8.66
CA GLN A 21 10.58 -6.80 9.54
C GLN A 21 10.98 -5.49 8.87
N GLU A 22 10.28 -4.43 9.23
CA GLU A 22 10.68 -3.08 8.84
C GLU A 22 11.98 -2.69 9.54
N VAL A 23 13.04 -2.42 8.76
CA VAL A 23 14.31 -1.88 9.26
C VAL A 23 14.22 -0.36 9.20
N PHE A 24 13.78 0.27 10.28
CA PHE A 24 13.59 1.71 10.33
C PHE A 24 14.95 2.42 10.41
N GLY A 25 15.44 2.98 9.28
CA GLY A 25 16.73 3.64 9.20
C GLY A 25 17.33 3.62 7.79
N PRO A 26 18.56 4.12 7.60
CA PRO A 26 19.22 4.19 6.29
C PRO A 26 19.75 2.81 5.86
N VAL A 27 18.90 1.81 5.82
CA VAL A 27 19.22 0.42 5.44
C VAL A 27 18.35 -0.02 4.29
N ALA A 28 18.96 -0.52 3.23
CA ALA A 28 18.28 -1.14 2.08
C ALA A 28 18.50 -2.65 2.10
N ALA A 29 17.44 -3.41 2.31
CA ALA A 29 17.44 -4.87 2.17
C ALA A 29 17.20 -5.25 0.70
N ILE A 30 18.15 -5.98 0.10
CA ILE A 30 18.15 -6.28 -1.34
C ILE A 30 17.98 -7.78 -1.55
N THR A 31 16.86 -8.14 -2.19
CA THR A 31 16.53 -9.50 -2.60
C THR A 31 16.57 -9.61 -4.12
N ALA A 32 17.39 -10.50 -4.65
CA ALA A 32 17.43 -10.78 -6.09
C ALA A 32 16.29 -11.73 -6.49
N PHE A 33 15.80 -11.56 -7.71
CA PHE A 33 14.80 -12.42 -8.32
C PHE A 33 15.18 -12.75 -9.78
N ALA A 34 14.65 -13.84 -10.32
CA ALA A 34 14.93 -14.29 -11.68
C ALA A 34 13.79 -13.96 -12.66
N THR A 35 12.55 -13.90 -12.20
CA THR A 35 11.37 -13.68 -13.04
C THR A 35 10.45 -12.61 -12.43
N ASP A 36 9.59 -12.01 -13.28
CA ASP A 36 8.59 -11.03 -12.82
C ASP A 36 7.59 -11.66 -11.84
N ASP A 37 7.23 -12.93 -12.02
CA ASP A 37 6.36 -13.66 -11.11
C ASP A 37 7.00 -13.84 -9.73
N GLU A 38 8.27 -14.13 -9.70
CA GLU A 38 9.03 -14.22 -8.46
C GLU A 38 9.14 -12.86 -7.78
N ALA A 39 9.40 -11.78 -8.52
CA ALA A 39 9.43 -10.42 -7.99
C ALA A 39 8.11 -10.06 -7.33
N VAL A 40 6.98 -10.30 -8.00
CA VAL A 40 5.64 -10.03 -7.45
C VAL A 40 5.37 -10.89 -6.21
N ARG A 41 5.71 -12.18 -6.24
CA ARG A 41 5.53 -13.07 -5.09
C ARG A 41 6.33 -12.59 -3.88
N LEU A 42 7.60 -12.25 -4.06
CA LEU A 42 8.46 -11.75 -3.00
C LEU A 42 7.98 -10.39 -2.46
N ALA A 43 7.60 -9.47 -3.34
CA ALA A 43 7.11 -8.15 -2.95
C ALA A 43 5.78 -8.22 -2.16
N ASN A 44 4.94 -9.22 -2.44
CA ASN A 44 3.68 -9.43 -1.72
C ASN A 44 3.83 -10.31 -0.45
N GLN A 45 5.02 -10.85 -0.21
CA GLN A 45 5.30 -11.68 0.97
C GLN A 45 5.68 -10.80 2.17
N THR A 46 4.74 -9.97 2.59
CA THR A 46 4.87 -9.04 3.72
C THR A 46 3.48 -8.77 4.31
N GLU A 47 3.42 -8.43 5.58
CA GLU A 47 2.18 -7.96 6.22
C GLU A 47 1.88 -6.49 5.91
N TYR A 48 2.86 -5.74 5.40
CA TYR A 48 2.72 -4.33 5.05
C TYR A 48 2.19 -4.15 3.62
N GLY A 49 1.59 -3.00 3.35
CA GLY A 49 1.02 -2.71 2.04
C GLY A 49 0.74 -1.21 1.83
N LEU A 50 1.68 -0.33 2.17
CA LEU A 50 1.50 1.11 1.96
C LEU A 50 1.83 1.50 0.53
N SER A 51 3.09 1.41 0.13
CA SER A 51 3.57 1.91 -1.14
C SER A 51 4.60 0.97 -1.77
N ALA A 52 4.57 0.87 -3.09
CA ALA A 52 5.57 0.18 -3.89
C ALA A 52 5.96 1.01 -5.11
N ALA A 53 7.15 0.75 -5.63
CA ALA A 53 7.60 1.33 -6.89
C ALA A 53 8.15 0.24 -7.82
N VAL A 54 7.94 0.42 -9.12
CA VAL A 54 8.51 -0.45 -10.16
C VAL A 54 9.30 0.40 -11.13
N ILE A 55 10.61 0.18 -11.18
CA ILE A 55 11.52 0.89 -12.08
C ILE A 55 11.86 -0.01 -13.26
N SER A 56 11.54 0.41 -14.47
CA SER A 56 11.80 -0.35 -15.68
C SER A 56 11.89 0.56 -16.91
N ARG A 57 12.72 0.18 -17.89
CA ARG A 57 12.73 0.83 -19.22
C ARG A 57 11.44 0.58 -19.99
N SER A 58 10.76 -0.52 -19.74
CA SER A 58 9.46 -0.84 -20.32
C SER A 58 8.35 -0.45 -19.34
N VAL A 59 7.62 0.62 -19.66
CA VAL A 59 6.48 1.09 -18.86
C VAL A 59 5.38 0.03 -18.83
N SER A 60 5.12 -0.66 -19.96
CA SER A 60 4.10 -1.72 -20.01
C SER A 60 4.44 -2.90 -19.10
N ARG A 61 5.71 -3.32 -19.05
CA ARG A 61 6.17 -4.34 -18.10
C ARG A 61 6.04 -3.87 -16.65
N ALA A 62 6.43 -2.63 -16.37
CA ALA A 62 6.31 -2.05 -15.03
C ALA A 62 4.84 -2.00 -14.56
N MET A 63 3.92 -1.59 -15.45
CA MET A 63 2.48 -1.60 -15.17
C MET A 63 1.95 -3.01 -14.92
N ALA A 64 2.38 -3.99 -15.73
CA ALA A 64 1.97 -5.39 -15.55
C ALA A 64 2.41 -5.98 -14.20
N ILE A 65 3.59 -5.60 -13.72
CA ILE A 65 4.08 -5.94 -12.38
C ILE A 65 3.30 -5.17 -11.31
N GLY A 66 3.21 -3.85 -11.45
CA GLY A 66 2.58 -2.95 -10.48
C GLY A 66 1.13 -3.32 -10.17
N ASN A 67 0.34 -3.69 -11.19
CA ASN A 67 -1.06 -4.11 -11.04
C ASN A 67 -1.24 -5.39 -10.21
N ARG A 68 -0.17 -6.11 -9.93
CA ARG A 68 -0.17 -7.35 -9.15
C ARG A 68 0.37 -7.15 -7.72
N LEU A 69 0.84 -5.94 -7.40
CA LEU A 69 1.36 -5.61 -6.08
C LEU A 69 0.20 -5.31 -5.11
N ASN A 70 0.29 -5.87 -3.92
CA ASN A 70 -0.75 -5.75 -2.90
C ASN A 70 -0.50 -4.54 -1.98
N THR A 71 -0.44 -3.35 -2.57
CA THR A 71 -0.18 -2.09 -1.87
C THR A 71 -1.27 -1.06 -2.14
N GLY A 72 -1.38 -0.05 -1.29
CA GLY A 72 -2.30 1.06 -1.47
C GLY A 72 -1.87 2.03 -2.57
N LEU A 73 -0.56 2.21 -2.73
CA LEU A 73 0.05 3.07 -3.74
C LEU A 73 1.04 2.25 -4.58
N VAL A 74 1.06 2.52 -5.88
CA VAL A 74 2.04 1.95 -6.82
C VAL A 74 2.58 3.06 -7.70
N HIS A 75 3.89 3.18 -7.75
CA HIS A 75 4.60 4.17 -8.54
C HIS A 75 5.39 3.51 -9.67
N ILE A 76 5.27 4.02 -10.87
CA ILE A 76 6.00 3.51 -12.03
C ILE A 76 7.09 4.52 -12.41
N ASN A 77 8.33 4.07 -12.33
CA ASN A 77 9.53 4.90 -12.58
C ASN A 77 9.62 6.15 -11.68
N ASP A 78 9.05 6.03 -10.47
CA ASP A 78 9.06 7.09 -9.47
C ASP A 78 9.35 6.49 -8.09
N GLN A 79 9.56 7.34 -7.09
CA GLN A 79 9.87 6.94 -5.72
C GLN A 79 8.62 6.58 -4.91
N THR A 80 8.76 5.72 -3.92
CA THR A 80 7.66 5.26 -3.06
C THR A 80 7.08 6.33 -2.14
N ILE A 81 7.80 7.43 -1.91
CA ILE A 81 7.39 8.52 -1.01
C ILE A 81 6.65 9.67 -1.72
N HIS A 82 6.38 9.53 -3.02
CA HIS A 82 5.58 10.52 -3.74
C HIS A 82 4.13 10.47 -3.24
N SER A 83 3.59 11.60 -2.82
CA SER A 83 2.19 11.76 -2.42
C SER A 83 1.64 13.09 -2.88
N ASP A 84 0.32 13.14 -3.10
CA ASP A 84 -0.41 14.34 -3.51
C ASP A 84 -1.71 14.42 -2.71
N ALA A 85 -2.06 15.61 -2.23
CA ALA A 85 -3.27 15.83 -1.44
C ALA A 85 -4.59 15.56 -2.20
N TYR A 86 -4.54 15.54 -3.52
CA TYR A 86 -5.69 15.28 -4.38
C TYR A 86 -5.87 13.80 -4.76
N ILE A 87 -4.94 12.95 -4.36
CA ILE A 87 -4.94 11.52 -4.69
C ILE A 87 -5.24 10.70 -3.43
N PRO A 88 -6.11 9.69 -3.51
CA PRO A 88 -6.41 8.83 -2.37
C PRO A 88 -5.16 8.12 -1.84
N TYR A 89 -4.78 8.43 -0.62
CA TYR A 89 -3.63 7.88 0.08
C TYR A 89 -4.07 6.94 1.19
N GLY A 90 -3.46 5.79 1.30
CA GLY A 90 -3.69 4.84 2.39
C GLY A 90 -3.15 3.45 2.10
N GLY A 91 -2.86 2.70 3.15
CA GLY A 91 -2.26 1.37 3.10
C GLY A 91 -3.26 0.22 3.18
N ARG A 92 -2.72 -0.99 3.05
CA ARG A 92 -3.38 -2.28 3.26
C ARG A 92 -2.63 -3.07 4.33
N GLY A 93 -3.22 -4.17 4.79
CA GLY A 93 -2.60 -5.02 5.80
C GLY A 93 -2.24 -4.25 7.07
N ALA A 94 -1.05 -4.44 7.59
CA ALA A 94 -0.55 -3.72 8.77
C ALA A 94 -0.29 -2.22 8.52
N SER A 95 -0.30 -1.77 7.26
CA SER A 95 -0.09 -0.36 6.90
C SER A 95 -1.37 0.48 6.85
N GLY A 96 -2.54 -0.06 7.17
CA GLY A 96 -3.78 0.72 7.20
C GLY A 96 -5.03 -0.11 7.36
N ASN A 97 -6.13 0.55 7.73
CA ASN A 97 -7.44 -0.06 7.95
C ASN A 97 -8.27 -0.25 6.66
N GLY A 98 -7.73 0.11 5.50
CA GLY A 98 -8.45 0.10 4.23
C GLY A 98 -9.04 1.44 3.82
N GLY A 99 -9.16 2.42 4.74
CA GLY A 99 -9.58 3.78 4.44
C GLY A 99 -8.57 4.52 3.56
N ARG A 100 -9.04 5.59 2.95
CA ARG A 100 -8.23 6.48 2.12
C ARG A 100 -8.52 7.92 2.44
N VAL A 101 -7.46 8.74 2.51
CA VAL A 101 -7.56 10.19 2.65
C VAL A 101 -6.98 10.86 1.41
N GLY A 102 -7.52 12.00 1.02
CA GLY A 102 -7.09 12.74 -0.17
C GLY A 102 -8.09 12.66 -1.32
N GLY A 103 -8.23 13.76 -2.04
CA GLY A 103 -9.15 13.89 -3.17
C GLY A 103 -10.58 13.46 -2.86
N PRO A 104 -11.24 12.74 -3.78
CA PRO A 104 -12.63 12.31 -3.60
C PRO A 104 -12.81 11.29 -2.46
N ALA A 105 -11.76 10.60 -2.02
CA ALA A 105 -11.84 9.62 -0.95
C ALA A 105 -12.15 10.25 0.41
N ASN A 106 -11.87 11.54 0.59
CA ASN A 106 -12.22 12.26 1.81
C ASN A 106 -13.73 12.25 2.10
N TRP A 107 -14.55 12.24 1.06
CA TRP A 107 -15.98 12.20 1.25
C TRP A 107 -16.42 10.90 1.93
N GLU A 108 -15.96 9.77 1.46
CA GLU A 108 -16.28 8.47 2.05
C GLU A 108 -15.66 8.27 3.44
N GLU A 109 -14.46 8.79 3.66
CA GLU A 109 -13.73 8.64 4.92
C GLU A 109 -14.34 9.50 6.06
N PHE A 110 -14.80 10.72 5.75
CA PHE A 110 -15.25 11.67 6.75
C PHE A 110 -16.77 11.86 6.82
N THR A 111 -17.56 11.09 6.05
CA THR A 111 -19.01 11.11 6.08
C THR A 111 -19.59 9.72 6.30
N GLN A 112 -20.86 9.68 6.63
CA GLN A 112 -21.58 8.43 6.84
C GLN A 112 -22.97 8.51 6.21
N TRP A 113 -23.35 7.45 5.51
CA TRP A 113 -24.69 7.30 4.99
C TRP A 113 -25.68 7.02 6.13
N GLN A 114 -26.82 7.73 6.13
CA GLN A 114 -27.93 7.47 7.02
C GLN A 114 -29.21 7.31 6.20
N TRP A 115 -29.86 6.18 6.34
CA TRP A 115 -31.19 6.00 5.76
C TRP A 115 -32.26 6.54 6.71
N VAL A 116 -33.02 7.54 6.27
CA VAL A 116 -34.14 8.11 7.00
C VAL A 116 -35.42 7.84 6.24
N THR A 117 -36.41 7.22 6.89
CA THR A 117 -37.77 7.10 6.41
C THR A 117 -38.68 8.01 7.20
N VAL A 118 -39.57 8.73 6.52
CA VAL A 118 -40.52 9.62 7.16
C VAL A 118 -41.93 9.20 6.72
N ARG A 119 -42.84 9.11 7.68
CA ARG A 119 -44.30 8.95 7.46
C ARG A 119 -45.02 10.00 8.27
N ASP A 120 -46.09 10.56 7.72
CA ASP A 120 -46.90 11.57 8.41
C ASP A 120 -47.65 10.96 9.59
N THR A 121 -48.01 9.68 9.49
CA THR A 121 -48.68 8.94 10.57
C THR A 121 -48.01 7.58 10.80
N PRO A 122 -47.93 7.12 12.04
CA PRO A 122 -47.43 5.76 12.32
C PRO A 122 -48.29 4.69 11.61
N PRO A 123 -47.67 3.62 11.09
CA PRO A 123 -48.43 2.51 10.53
C PRO A 123 -49.22 1.79 11.63
N SER A 124 -50.43 1.33 11.28
CA SER A 124 -51.17 0.42 12.14
C SER A 124 -50.60 -1.00 11.99
N TYR A 125 -50.18 -1.58 13.09
CA TYR A 125 -49.71 -2.97 13.11
C TYR A 125 -50.85 -3.90 13.58
N PRO A 126 -50.89 -5.15 13.08
CA PRO A 126 -52.00 -6.08 13.35
C PRO A 126 -51.92 -6.78 14.72
N PHE A 127 -51.19 -6.25 15.69
CA PHE A 127 -51.05 -6.79 17.05
C PHE A 127 -51.15 -5.69 18.10
#